data_3a47d962a4eeb881d390123f2813f422
#
_entry.id   3a47d962a4eeb881d390123f2813f422
#
_cell.length_a   1.000
_cell.length_b   1.000
_cell.length_c   1.000
_cell.angle_alpha   90.00
_cell.angle_beta   90.00
_cell.angle_gamma   90.00
#
_symmetry.space_group_name_H-M   'P 1'
#
loop_
_entity.id
_entity.type
_entity.pdbx_description
1 polymer ?
#
loop_
_entity_poly.entity_id
_entity_poly.type
_entity_poly.pdbx_seq_one_letter_code
_entity_poly.pdbx_strand_id
1 'polypeptide(L)'
;MQIRKVFFAFLPKEKADAFLKVCSLTYQTFANFLTGQCLEAVILGCMFVVILSILRMPYALLIGVLIAFTALIPIFGAFIGCAVGSFLIFMVNPKQAILFIIVFLVLQQIEGNLIYPHVVGESVGLPSIWVLAAVTIGGNLMGIVGMLVFIPLLSVFYTIFREFVHLHLKKKHIKQVTKTEIEEYTTEEIVNSDISEVK
;
A
#
# COMPACT_ATOMS: atom_id res chain seq x y z
N MET A 1 6.50 -11.96 -27.69
CA MET A 1 5.59 -12.37 -28.78
C MET A 1 5.50 -13.91 -28.95
N GLN A 2 6.52 -14.70 -28.64
CA GLN A 2 6.52 -16.16 -28.80
C GLN A 2 5.68 -16.90 -27.74
N ILE A 3 5.70 -16.47 -26.49
CA ILE A 3 4.95 -17.10 -25.39
C ILE A 3 3.43 -17.13 -25.68
N ARG A 4 2.89 -16.05 -26.23
CA ARG A 4 1.47 -15.96 -26.62
C ARG A 4 1.08 -17.05 -27.64
N LYS A 5 1.93 -17.34 -28.62
CA LYS A 5 1.67 -18.37 -29.64
C LYS A 5 1.65 -19.78 -29.05
N VAL A 6 2.50 -20.06 -28.05
CA VAL A 6 2.55 -21.36 -27.37
C VAL A 6 1.26 -21.63 -26.58
N PHE A 7 0.76 -20.62 -25.84
CA PHE A 7 -0.47 -20.77 -25.07
C PHE A 7 -1.70 -21.00 -25.97
N PHE A 8 -1.77 -20.30 -27.11
CA PHE A 8 -2.86 -20.51 -28.08
C PHE A 8 -2.81 -21.86 -28.80
N ALA A 9 -1.64 -22.53 -28.83
CA ALA A 9 -1.49 -23.86 -29.43
C ALA A 9 -2.00 -24.97 -28.49
N PHE A 10 -1.92 -24.77 -27.16
CA PHE A 10 -2.24 -25.82 -26.17
C PHE A 10 -3.55 -25.60 -25.41
N LEU A 11 -4.08 -24.36 -25.32
CA LEU A 11 -5.32 -24.07 -24.60
C LEU A 11 -6.42 -23.52 -25.50
N PRO A 12 -7.71 -23.79 -25.18
CA PRO A 12 -8.85 -23.11 -25.80
C PRO A 12 -8.70 -21.59 -25.68
N LYS A 13 -9.06 -20.83 -26.72
CA LYS A 13 -8.87 -19.37 -26.80
C LYS A 13 -9.31 -18.62 -25.54
N GLU A 14 -10.48 -18.94 -24.99
CA GLU A 14 -11.03 -18.30 -23.80
C GLU A 14 -10.13 -18.48 -22.56
N LYS A 15 -9.58 -19.68 -22.35
CA LYS A 15 -8.68 -19.98 -21.21
C LYS A 15 -7.30 -19.35 -21.40
N ALA A 16 -6.81 -19.32 -22.63
CA ALA A 16 -5.53 -18.70 -22.97
C ALA A 16 -5.59 -17.19 -22.78
N ASP A 17 -6.66 -16.53 -23.20
CA ASP A 17 -6.86 -15.09 -22.99
C ASP A 17 -7.01 -14.73 -21.51
N ALA A 18 -7.76 -15.51 -20.74
CA ALA A 18 -7.90 -15.32 -19.29
C ALA A 18 -6.54 -15.46 -18.58
N PHE A 19 -5.77 -16.47 -18.91
CA PHE A 19 -4.43 -16.67 -18.34
C PHE A 19 -3.46 -15.54 -18.69
N LEU A 20 -3.44 -15.11 -19.95
CA LEU A 20 -2.61 -13.98 -20.39
C LEU A 20 -3.01 -12.67 -19.72
N LYS A 21 -4.30 -12.46 -19.47
CA LYS A 21 -4.81 -11.31 -18.71
C LYS A 21 -4.27 -11.32 -17.28
N VAL A 22 -4.32 -12.47 -16.60
CA VAL A 22 -3.79 -12.61 -15.24
C VAL A 22 -2.28 -12.38 -15.21
N CYS A 23 -1.52 -12.95 -16.14
CA CYS A 23 -0.07 -12.73 -16.22
C CYS A 23 0.28 -11.26 -16.48
N SER A 24 -0.45 -10.60 -17.37
CA SER A 24 -0.26 -9.17 -17.65
C SER A 24 -0.59 -8.30 -16.44
N LEU A 25 -1.69 -8.60 -15.75
CA LEU A 25 -2.10 -7.93 -14.52
C LEU A 25 -1.03 -8.11 -13.42
N THR A 26 -0.56 -9.33 -13.22
CA THR A 26 0.49 -9.65 -12.25
C THR A 26 1.75 -8.83 -12.54
N TYR A 27 2.24 -8.87 -13.78
CA TYR A 27 3.43 -8.12 -14.17
C TYR A 27 3.27 -6.61 -13.92
N GLN A 28 2.14 -6.02 -14.33
CA GLN A 28 1.87 -4.60 -14.15
C GLN A 28 1.80 -4.23 -12.67
N THR A 29 1.08 -5.02 -11.87
CA THR A 29 0.95 -4.77 -10.42
C THR A 29 2.30 -4.83 -9.71
N PHE A 30 3.13 -5.85 -10.01
CA PHE A 30 4.47 -5.95 -9.46
C PHE A 30 5.38 -4.81 -9.90
N ALA A 31 5.40 -4.49 -11.20
CA ALA A 31 6.22 -3.42 -11.74
C ALA A 31 5.84 -2.05 -11.14
N ASN A 32 4.54 -1.75 -11.09
CA ASN A 32 4.04 -0.49 -10.53
C ASN A 32 4.34 -0.38 -9.03
N PHE A 33 4.12 -1.46 -8.28
CA PHE A 33 4.41 -1.48 -6.84
C PHE A 33 5.90 -1.25 -6.56
N LEU A 34 6.78 -2.01 -7.21
CA LEU A 34 8.22 -1.88 -7.00
C LEU A 34 8.73 -0.50 -7.43
N THR A 35 8.25 0.02 -8.55
CA THR A 35 8.60 1.37 -9.00
C THR A 35 8.11 2.43 -8.02
N GLY A 36 6.87 2.30 -7.54
CA GLY A 36 6.30 3.20 -6.53
C GLY A 36 7.10 3.17 -5.23
N GLN A 37 7.44 1.98 -4.73
CA GLN A 37 8.22 1.80 -3.50
C GLN A 37 9.64 2.39 -3.62
N CYS A 38 10.30 2.18 -4.77
CA CYS A 38 11.61 2.81 -5.01
C CYS A 38 11.51 4.33 -5.10
N LEU A 39 10.49 4.86 -5.77
CA LEU A 39 10.28 6.29 -5.90
C LEU A 39 9.98 6.94 -4.53
N GLU A 40 9.10 6.33 -3.74
CA GLU A 40 8.82 6.75 -2.37
C GLU A 40 10.09 6.79 -1.52
N ALA A 41 10.90 5.74 -1.54
CA ALA A 41 12.14 5.66 -0.78
C ALA A 41 13.11 6.79 -1.15
N VAL A 42 13.23 7.13 -2.43
CA VAL A 42 14.09 8.24 -2.90
C VAL A 42 13.52 9.58 -2.45
N ILE A 43 12.22 9.82 -2.59
CA ILE A 43 11.57 11.07 -2.15
C ILE A 43 11.77 11.26 -0.65
N LEU A 44 11.49 10.20 0.13
CA LEU A 44 11.62 10.24 1.59
C LEU A 44 13.06 10.52 2.02
N GLY A 45 14.01 9.79 1.44
CA GLY A 45 15.43 10.02 1.72
C GLY A 45 15.89 11.43 1.40
N CYS A 46 15.54 11.96 0.23
CA CYS A 46 15.86 13.34 -0.15
C CYS A 46 15.22 14.35 0.81
N MET A 47 13.97 14.15 1.19
CA MET A 47 13.26 15.01 2.12
C MET A 47 13.97 15.05 3.50
N PHE A 48 14.37 13.89 4.01
CA PHE A 48 15.15 13.83 5.26
C PHE A 48 16.52 14.49 5.14
N VAL A 49 17.28 14.23 4.07
CA VAL A 49 18.58 14.89 3.84
C VAL A 49 18.44 16.41 3.86
N VAL A 50 17.46 16.94 3.13
CA VAL A 50 17.24 18.39 3.03
C VAL A 50 16.88 18.99 4.39
N ILE A 51 15.90 18.42 5.08
CA ILE A 51 15.41 18.98 6.35
C ILE A 51 16.46 18.86 7.46
N LEU A 52 17.12 17.70 7.59
CA LEU A 52 18.17 17.53 8.59
C LEU A 52 19.38 18.44 8.31
N SER A 53 19.70 18.70 7.04
CA SER A 53 20.76 19.62 6.66
C SER A 53 20.40 21.08 7.00
N ILE A 54 19.16 21.50 6.75
CA ILE A 54 18.66 22.83 7.13
C ILE A 54 18.74 23.03 8.65
N LEU A 55 18.37 21.99 9.41
CA LEU A 55 18.44 22.00 10.88
C LEU A 55 19.87 21.80 11.42
N ARG A 56 20.87 21.68 10.54
CA ARG A 56 22.27 21.43 10.88
C ARG A 56 22.48 20.26 11.84
N MET A 57 21.71 19.20 11.63
CA MET A 57 21.84 17.97 12.42
C MET A 57 23.08 17.17 11.99
N PRO A 58 23.74 16.47 12.94
CA PRO A 58 24.85 15.60 12.59
C PRO A 58 24.36 14.43 11.72
N TYR A 59 25.22 13.96 10.83
CA TYR A 59 24.98 12.81 9.97
C TYR A 59 23.74 12.93 9.04
N ALA A 60 23.30 14.14 8.68
CA ALA A 60 22.10 14.37 7.88
C ALA A 60 22.05 13.52 6.59
N LEU A 61 23.16 13.49 5.83
CA LEU A 61 23.24 12.68 4.61
C LEU A 61 23.16 11.17 4.92
N LEU A 62 23.91 10.70 5.91
CA LEU A 62 23.94 9.29 6.30
C LEU A 62 22.56 8.82 6.74
N ILE A 63 21.87 9.61 7.57
CA ILE A 63 20.54 9.29 8.09
C ILE A 63 19.50 9.31 6.97
N GLY A 64 19.55 10.30 6.07
CA GLY A 64 18.62 10.34 4.94
C GLY A 64 18.80 9.16 3.98
N VAL A 65 20.04 8.77 3.68
CA VAL A 65 20.33 7.57 2.89
C VAL A 65 19.88 6.30 3.63
N LEU A 66 20.14 6.21 4.94
CA LEU A 66 19.67 5.08 5.74
C LEU A 66 18.15 4.95 5.70
N ILE A 67 17.43 6.07 5.87
CA ILE A 67 15.96 6.10 5.82
C ILE A 67 15.48 5.67 4.43
N ALA A 68 16.10 6.14 3.34
CA ALA A 68 15.76 5.70 1.98
C ALA A 68 15.88 4.19 1.82
N PHE A 69 16.97 3.58 2.30
CA PHE A 69 17.15 2.13 2.22
C PHE A 69 16.17 1.37 3.11
N THR A 70 15.97 1.83 4.33
CA THR A 70 15.02 1.17 5.25
C THR A 70 13.58 1.31 4.80
N ALA A 71 13.20 2.42 4.18
CA ALA A 71 11.86 2.66 3.62
C ALA A 71 11.45 1.62 2.57
N LEU A 72 12.40 0.93 1.92
CA LEU A 72 12.09 -0.20 1.05
C LEU A 72 11.41 -1.38 1.78
N ILE A 73 11.49 -1.42 3.12
CA ILE A 73 10.79 -2.41 3.94
C ILE A 73 9.43 -1.81 4.34
N PRO A 74 8.32 -2.26 3.76
CA PRO A 74 7.00 -1.68 4.03
C PRO A 74 6.68 -1.69 5.52
N ILE A 75 6.17 -0.58 6.04
CA ILE A 75 5.77 -0.36 7.45
C ILE A 75 6.97 -0.33 8.42
N PHE A 76 7.83 -1.35 8.41
CA PHE A 76 8.93 -1.48 9.38
C PHE A 76 10.12 -0.57 9.08
N GLY A 77 10.30 -0.19 7.82
CA GLY A 77 11.45 0.62 7.39
C GLY A 77 11.57 1.95 8.12
N ALA A 78 10.47 2.65 8.29
CA ALA A 78 10.41 3.91 9.01
C ALA A 78 10.88 3.77 10.47
N PHE A 79 10.42 2.71 11.18
CA PHE A 79 10.80 2.47 12.56
C PHE A 79 12.29 2.15 12.71
N ILE A 80 12.84 1.35 11.81
CA ILE A 80 14.27 1.03 11.77
C ILE A 80 15.09 2.30 11.53
N GLY A 81 14.71 3.09 10.52
CA GLY A 81 15.37 4.36 10.19
C GLY A 81 15.33 5.35 11.36
N CYS A 82 14.19 5.46 12.04
CA CYS A 82 14.02 6.29 13.22
C CYS A 82 14.90 5.83 14.37
N ALA A 83 14.91 4.56 14.69
CA ALA A 83 15.67 4.01 15.81
C ALA A 83 17.17 4.21 15.61
N VAL A 84 17.70 3.84 14.44
CA VAL A 84 19.14 3.99 14.14
C VAL A 84 19.52 5.45 14.00
N GLY A 85 18.71 6.27 13.31
CA GLY A 85 18.95 7.71 13.17
C GLY A 85 18.96 8.44 14.52
N SER A 86 17.99 8.15 15.38
CA SER A 86 17.91 8.69 16.74
C SER A 86 19.14 8.31 17.56
N PHE A 87 19.56 7.06 17.49
CA PHE A 87 20.74 6.57 18.20
C PHE A 87 22.01 7.28 17.73
N LEU A 88 22.23 7.42 16.43
CA LEU A 88 23.40 8.11 15.87
C LEU A 88 23.47 9.58 16.31
N ILE A 89 22.34 10.30 16.27
CA ILE A 89 22.29 11.69 16.71
C ILE A 89 22.48 11.80 18.22
N PHE A 90 21.88 10.88 18.98
CA PHE A 90 21.98 10.85 20.44
C PHE A 90 23.44 10.74 20.92
N MET A 91 24.27 9.95 20.26
CA MET A 91 25.69 9.82 20.56
C MET A 91 26.47 11.14 20.42
N VAL A 92 25.97 12.09 19.61
CA VAL A 92 26.61 13.40 19.40
C VAL A 92 25.96 14.47 20.28
N ASN A 93 24.64 14.55 20.24
CA ASN A 93 23.88 15.56 20.98
C ASN A 93 22.47 15.06 21.35
N PRO A 94 22.23 14.73 22.64
CA PRO A 94 20.95 14.24 23.10
C PRO A 94 19.75 15.16 22.84
N LYS A 95 19.96 16.49 22.88
CA LYS A 95 18.88 17.45 22.60
C LYS A 95 18.47 17.43 21.12
N GLN A 96 19.43 17.26 20.22
CA GLN A 96 19.13 17.11 18.78
C GLN A 96 18.47 15.78 18.46
N ALA A 97 18.72 14.71 19.23
CA ALA A 97 18.03 13.44 19.04
C ALA A 97 16.53 13.57 19.34
N ILE A 98 16.15 14.32 20.37
CA ILE A 98 14.73 14.59 20.67
C ILE A 98 14.11 15.40 19.53
N LEU A 99 14.80 16.45 19.06
CA LEU A 99 14.34 17.25 17.93
C LEU A 99 14.19 16.39 16.65
N PHE A 100 15.12 15.47 16.40
CA PHE A 100 15.05 14.52 15.29
C PHE A 100 13.78 13.66 15.35
N ILE A 101 13.44 13.12 16.51
CA ILE A 101 12.22 12.29 16.67
C ILE A 101 10.98 13.11 16.34
N ILE A 102 10.90 14.37 16.80
CA ILE A 102 9.77 15.26 16.49
C ILE A 102 9.69 15.52 14.98
N VAL A 103 10.81 15.88 14.35
CA VAL A 103 10.90 16.11 12.90
C VAL A 103 10.52 14.84 12.15
N PHE A 104 11.02 13.68 12.59
CA PHE A 104 10.69 12.39 11.99
C PHE A 104 9.19 12.12 12.01
N LEU A 105 8.52 12.32 13.14
CA LEU A 105 7.08 12.13 13.26
C LEU A 105 6.28 13.07 12.35
N VAL A 106 6.69 14.33 12.22
CA VAL A 106 6.05 15.29 11.30
C VAL A 106 6.22 14.84 9.85
N LEU A 107 7.44 14.42 9.46
CA LEU A 107 7.71 13.95 8.11
C LEU A 107 6.97 12.67 7.78
N GLN A 108 6.83 11.75 8.74
CA GLN A 108 6.01 10.55 8.59
C GLN A 108 4.52 10.86 8.39
N GLN A 109 4.00 11.91 9.02
CA GLN A 109 2.62 12.35 8.77
C GLN A 109 2.45 12.90 7.34
N ILE A 110 3.44 13.63 6.84
CA ILE A 110 3.43 14.14 5.45
C ILE A 110 3.54 12.97 4.48
N GLU A 111 4.44 12.03 4.73
CA GLU A 111 4.63 10.84 3.91
C GLU A 111 3.34 10.01 3.86
N GLY A 112 2.80 9.60 5.00
CA GLY A 112 1.64 8.71 5.07
C GLY A 112 0.33 9.33 4.54
N ASN A 113 0.16 10.64 4.65
CA ASN A 113 -1.06 11.31 4.20
C ASN A 113 -0.97 11.90 2.78
N LEU A 114 0.22 12.24 2.32
CA LEU A 114 0.40 12.91 1.03
C LEU A 114 1.20 12.08 0.04
N ILE A 115 2.38 11.59 0.41
CA ILE A 115 3.32 10.95 -0.52
C ILE A 115 2.87 9.51 -0.82
N TYR A 116 2.66 8.71 0.23
CA TYR A 116 2.31 7.30 0.09
C TYR A 116 1.05 7.05 -0.76
N PRO A 117 -0.10 7.72 -0.54
CA PRO A 117 -1.29 7.49 -1.34
C PRO A 117 -1.10 7.84 -2.82
N HIS A 118 -0.30 8.86 -3.15
CA HIS A 118 -0.08 9.28 -4.53
C HIS A 118 1.00 8.45 -5.25
N VAL A 119 1.99 7.93 -4.54
CA VAL A 119 3.13 7.23 -5.16
C VAL A 119 2.91 5.72 -5.18
N VAL A 120 2.45 5.15 -4.08
CA VAL A 120 2.29 3.70 -3.90
C VAL A 120 0.83 3.28 -3.88
N GLY A 121 -0.04 4.05 -3.24
CA GLY A 121 -1.43 3.66 -2.97
C GLY A 121 -2.26 3.36 -4.22
N GLU A 122 -2.15 4.17 -5.26
CA GLU A 122 -2.84 3.93 -6.53
C GLU A 122 -2.32 2.70 -7.28
N SER A 123 -1.05 2.35 -7.07
CA SER A 123 -0.40 1.24 -7.76
C SER A 123 -0.85 -0.14 -7.28
N VAL A 124 -1.35 -0.24 -6.05
CA VAL A 124 -1.72 -1.51 -5.42
C VAL A 124 -3.22 -1.75 -5.40
N GLY A 125 -4.04 -0.70 -5.30
CA GLY A 125 -5.51 -0.78 -5.31
C GLY A 125 -6.11 -1.64 -4.19
N LEU A 126 -5.35 -1.90 -3.11
CA LEU A 126 -5.77 -2.69 -1.95
C LEU A 126 -6.26 -1.78 -0.80
N PRO A 127 -7.34 -2.14 -0.11
CA PRO A 127 -7.65 -1.58 1.19
C PRO A 127 -6.51 -1.83 2.19
N SER A 128 -6.23 -0.86 3.07
CA SER A 128 -5.09 -0.88 4.00
C SER A 128 -5.01 -2.14 4.88
N ILE A 129 -6.16 -2.73 5.24
CA ILE A 129 -6.21 -3.97 6.03
C ILE A 129 -5.58 -5.16 5.29
N TRP A 130 -5.74 -5.24 3.97
CA TRP A 130 -5.14 -6.29 3.16
C TRP A 130 -3.64 -6.10 2.98
N VAL A 131 -3.17 -4.84 2.96
CA VAL A 131 -1.73 -4.54 2.97
C VAL A 131 -1.11 -5.02 4.27
N LEU A 132 -1.75 -4.75 5.41
CA LEU A 132 -1.30 -5.23 6.72
C LEU A 132 -1.25 -6.77 6.77
N ALA A 133 -2.29 -7.44 6.27
CA ALA A 133 -2.31 -8.90 6.16
C ALA A 133 -1.17 -9.44 5.27
N ALA A 134 -0.94 -8.84 4.11
CA ALA A 134 0.14 -9.21 3.20
C ALA A 134 1.52 -9.09 3.86
N VAL A 135 1.77 -7.97 4.55
CA VAL A 135 3.03 -7.71 5.26
C VAL A 135 3.23 -8.71 6.40
N THR A 136 2.17 -9.01 7.17
CA THR A 136 2.25 -9.95 8.29
C THR A 136 2.52 -11.38 7.81
N ILE A 137 1.77 -11.84 6.81
CA ILE A 137 1.93 -13.20 6.26
C ILE A 137 3.26 -13.30 5.53
N GLY A 138 3.56 -12.35 4.64
CA GLY A 138 4.79 -12.34 3.86
C GLY A 138 6.03 -12.25 4.74
N GLY A 139 5.98 -11.38 5.76
CA GLY A 139 7.05 -11.23 6.73
C GLY A 139 7.38 -12.50 7.51
N ASN A 140 6.34 -13.24 7.94
CA ASN A 140 6.52 -14.50 8.64
C ASN A 140 7.05 -15.63 7.74
N LEU A 141 6.70 -15.65 6.46
CA LEU A 141 7.09 -16.73 5.55
C LEU A 141 8.49 -16.53 4.96
N MET A 142 8.83 -15.31 4.55
CA MET A 142 10.06 -15.02 3.78
C MET A 142 10.77 -13.75 4.25
N GLY A 143 10.41 -13.19 5.41
CA GLY A 143 11.00 -11.95 5.92
C GLY A 143 10.72 -10.75 5.00
N ILE A 144 11.71 -9.87 4.83
CA ILE A 144 11.58 -8.63 4.06
C ILE A 144 11.19 -8.89 2.60
N VAL A 145 11.77 -9.90 1.98
CA VAL A 145 11.44 -10.29 0.60
C VAL A 145 9.98 -10.73 0.50
N GLY A 146 9.50 -11.48 1.50
CA GLY A 146 8.10 -11.87 1.58
C GLY A 146 7.16 -10.66 1.66
N MET A 147 7.47 -9.65 2.47
CA MET A 147 6.66 -8.42 2.54
C MET A 147 6.51 -7.76 1.17
N LEU A 148 7.61 -7.61 0.44
CA LEU A 148 7.63 -6.99 -0.89
C LEU A 148 6.90 -7.81 -1.96
N VAL A 149 6.90 -9.13 -1.85
CA VAL A 149 6.26 -10.02 -2.83
C VAL A 149 4.77 -10.21 -2.52
N PHE A 150 4.40 -10.36 -1.24
CA PHE A 150 3.02 -10.65 -0.85
C PHE A 150 2.06 -9.47 -1.06
N ILE A 151 2.53 -8.22 -0.96
CA ILE A 151 1.67 -7.06 -1.22
C ILE A 151 1.13 -7.09 -2.65
N PRO A 152 1.96 -7.12 -3.72
CA PRO A 152 1.44 -7.18 -5.08
C PRO A 152 0.75 -8.52 -5.40
N LEU A 153 1.16 -9.63 -4.78
CA LEU A 153 0.51 -10.91 -4.95
C LEU A 153 -0.94 -10.87 -4.44
N LEU A 154 -1.14 -10.33 -3.24
CA LEU A 154 -2.47 -10.18 -2.66
C LEU A 154 -3.32 -9.16 -3.44
N SER A 155 -2.71 -8.12 -4.01
CA SER A 155 -3.37 -7.17 -4.90
C SER A 155 -3.93 -7.84 -6.15
N VAL A 156 -3.13 -8.67 -6.80
CA VAL A 156 -3.59 -9.46 -7.96
C VAL A 156 -4.74 -10.38 -7.58
N PHE A 157 -4.59 -11.11 -6.47
CA PHE A 157 -5.64 -12.01 -5.97
C PHE A 157 -6.94 -11.24 -5.68
N TYR A 158 -6.86 -10.13 -4.98
CA TYR A 158 -8.00 -9.28 -4.66
C TYR A 158 -8.68 -8.74 -5.91
N THR A 159 -7.92 -8.29 -6.91
CA THR A 159 -8.45 -7.77 -8.18
C THR A 159 -9.21 -8.87 -8.94
N ILE A 160 -8.64 -10.07 -9.05
CA ILE A 160 -9.27 -11.21 -9.72
C ILE A 160 -10.55 -11.63 -8.95
N PHE A 161 -10.48 -11.70 -7.63
CA PHE A 161 -11.62 -12.05 -6.79
C PHE A 161 -12.76 -11.03 -6.93
N ARG A 162 -12.43 -9.73 -6.89
CA ARG A 162 -13.40 -8.66 -7.11
C ARG A 162 -14.06 -8.73 -8.47
N GLU A 163 -13.29 -9.01 -9.53
CA GLU A 163 -13.82 -9.17 -10.89
C GLU A 163 -14.76 -10.38 -10.97
N PHE A 164 -14.37 -11.50 -10.35
CA PHE A 164 -15.21 -12.71 -10.30
C PHE A 164 -16.53 -12.46 -9.57
N VAL A 165 -16.49 -11.82 -8.41
CA VAL A 165 -17.70 -11.46 -7.64
C VAL A 165 -18.60 -10.52 -8.46
N HIS A 166 -18.00 -9.51 -9.10
CA HIS A 166 -18.77 -8.56 -9.91
C HIS A 166 -19.48 -9.22 -11.10
N LEU A 167 -18.81 -10.14 -11.79
CA LEU A 167 -19.41 -10.92 -12.88
C LEU A 167 -20.53 -11.83 -12.38
N HIS A 168 -20.41 -12.41 -11.20
CA HIS A 168 -21.43 -13.27 -10.61
C HIS A 168 -22.68 -12.50 -10.18
N LEU A 169 -22.49 -11.31 -9.58
CA LEU A 169 -23.57 -10.40 -9.21
C LEU A 169 -24.32 -9.89 -10.46
N LYS A 170 -23.59 -9.54 -11.51
CA LYS A 170 -24.17 -9.11 -12.80
C LYS A 170 -25.01 -10.21 -13.44
N LYS A 171 -24.58 -11.49 -13.35
CA LYS A 171 -25.38 -12.64 -13.81
C LYS A 171 -26.67 -12.87 -13.02
N LYS A 172 -26.69 -12.50 -11.74
CA LYS A 172 -27.88 -12.65 -10.87
C LYS A 172 -28.83 -11.46 -10.95
N HIS A 173 -28.63 -10.49 -11.83
CA HIS A 173 -29.40 -9.23 -11.93
C HIS A 173 -29.54 -8.47 -10.59
N ILE A 174 -28.64 -8.69 -9.64
CA ILE A 174 -28.62 -7.95 -8.39
C ILE A 174 -27.96 -6.60 -8.69
N LYS A 175 -28.75 -5.53 -8.65
CA LYS A 175 -28.20 -4.16 -8.69
C LYS A 175 -27.21 -4.00 -7.53
N GLN A 176 -26.07 -3.33 -7.78
CA GLN A 176 -25.23 -2.88 -6.68
C GLN A 176 -26.05 -1.91 -5.86
N VAL A 177 -26.29 -2.27 -4.60
CA VAL A 177 -26.90 -1.35 -3.64
C VAL A 177 -25.89 -0.24 -3.41
N THR A 178 -26.15 0.93 -3.92
CA THR A 178 -25.30 2.10 -3.75
C THR A 178 -25.39 2.56 -2.28
N LYS A 179 -24.33 3.13 -1.73
CA LYS A 179 -24.30 3.62 -0.35
C LYS A 179 -25.48 4.54 -0.02
N THR A 180 -25.94 5.28 -1.00
CA THR A 180 -27.12 6.16 -0.95
C THR A 180 -28.43 5.37 -0.74
N GLU A 181 -28.59 4.19 -1.38
CA GLU A 181 -29.78 3.36 -1.20
C GLU A 181 -29.80 2.70 0.19
N ILE A 182 -28.65 2.37 0.77
CA ILE A 182 -28.57 1.85 2.15
C ILE A 182 -28.98 2.94 3.16
N GLU A 183 -28.53 4.17 2.95
CA GLU A 183 -28.89 5.32 3.81
C GLU A 183 -30.39 5.62 3.72
N GLU A 184 -30.98 5.52 2.54
CA GLU A 184 -32.40 5.73 2.29
C GLU A 184 -33.27 4.65 2.95
N TYR A 185 -32.92 3.35 2.82
CA TYR A 185 -33.59 2.25 3.51
C TYR A 185 -33.50 2.36 5.03
N THR A 186 -32.34 2.72 5.55
CA THR A 186 -32.13 2.87 7.00
C THR A 186 -32.95 4.02 7.56
N THR A 187 -33.11 5.11 6.80
CA THR A 187 -33.90 6.27 7.21
C THR A 187 -35.40 5.95 7.18
N GLU A 188 -35.87 5.22 6.16
CA GLU A 188 -37.28 4.79 6.09
C GLU A 188 -37.65 3.80 7.21
N GLU A 189 -36.76 2.90 7.58
CA GLU A 189 -36.98 1.94 8.67
C GLU A 189 -37.07 2.64 10.03
N ILE A 190 -36.23 3.64 10.28
CA ILE A 190 -36.27 4.46 11.50
C ILE A 190 -37.57 5.27 11.58
N VAL A 191 -37.98 5.94 10.50
CA VAL A 191 -39.21 6.74 10.45
C VAL A 191 -40.44 5.87 10.66
N ASN A 192 -40.47 4.67 10.07
CA ASN A 192 -41.59 3.74 10.24
C ASN A 192 -41.66 3.12 11.65
N SER A 193 -40.50 2.92 12.32
CA SER A 193 -40.48 2.44 13.69
C SER A 193 -41.03 3.50 14.66
N ASP A 194 -40.65 4.78 14.49
CA ASP A 194 -41.14 5.89 15.31
C ASP A 194 -42.66 6.13 15.16
N ILE A 195 -43.20 5.89 13.96
CA ILE A 195 -44.66 6.03 13.71
C ILE A 195 -45.46 4.87 14.36
N SER A 196 -44.81 3.69 14.52
CA SER A 196 -45.47 2.55 15.14
C SER A 196 -45.51 2.59 16.68
N GLU A 197 -44.59 3.35 17.30
CA GLU A 197 -44.56 3.55 18.76
C GLU A 197 -45.52 4.67 19.23
N VAL A 198 -46.01 5.54 18.34
CA VAL A 198 -46.89 6.67 18.67
C VAL A 198 -48.39 6.29 18.53
N LYS A 199 -48.73 5.08 18.17
CA LYS A 199 -50.10 4.55 18.06
C LYS A 199 -50.40 3.56 19.17
#